data_9ac24b7776041ee4a754788c8093432b
#
_entry.id   9ac24b7776041ee4a754788c8093432b
#
_cell.length_a   1.000
_cell.length_b   1.000
_cell.length_c   1.000
_cell.angle_alpha   90.00
_cell.angle_beta   90.00
_cell.angle_gamma   90.00
#
_symmetry.space_group_name_H-M   'P 1'
#
loop_
_entity.id
_entity.type
_entity.pdbx_description
1 polymer ?
#
loop_
_entity_poly.entity_id
_entity_poly.type
_entity_poly.pdbx_seq_one_letter_code
_entity_poly.pdbx_strand_id
1 'polypeptide(L)'
;LRAHLAAGKPLIGVRTASHAFDARGQGPKGHAEWPGFDAEVLGGNYHGHHPTGPTTSVVSTTARHPVLAGISGPFTSKGALYMPSPLAKGATPLLMGSIPGKKSEPVAWTNQFGKARVFYTSLGHESDFRSPQFRQLMENAVRWTTGMKSAVAARP
;
A
#
# COMPACT_ATOMS: atom_id res chain seq x y z
N LEU A 1 16.79 7.65 1.75
CA LEU A 1 15.85 6.54 2.02
C LEU A 1 16.57 5.28 2.48
N ARG A 2 17.64 4.79 1.80
CA ARG A 2 18.38 3.57 2.19
C ARG A 2 18.85 3.61 3.65
N ALA A 3 19.50 4.69 4.08
CA ALA A 3 19.96 4.84 5.47
C ALA A 3 18.80 4.85 6.48
N HIS A 4 17.66 5.46 6.12
CA HIS A 4 16.43 5.46 6.93
C HIS A 4 15.91 4.03 7.16
N LEU A 5 15.80 3.26 6.07
CA LEU A 5 15.32 1.87 6.14
C LEU A 5 16.32 0.94 6.84
N ALA A 6 17.62 1.12 6.57
CA ALA A 6 18.68 0.35 7.25
C ALA A 6 18.68 0.56 8.77
N ALA A 7 18.30 1.77 9.22
CA ALA A 7 18.10 2.08 10.64
C ALA A 7 16.79 1.50 11.22
N GLY A 8 16.03 0.71 10.46
CA GLY A 8 14.77 0.12 10.88
C GLY A 8 13.59 1.08 10.98
N LYS A 9 13.74 2.29 10.43
CA LYS A 9 12.69 3.30 10.46
C LYS A 9 11.56 2.96 9.47
N PRO A 10 10.29 3.24 9.85
CA PRO A 10 9.13 2.79 9.08
C PRO A 10 8.95 3.52 7.75
N LEU A 11 8.18 2.90 6.84
CA LEU A 11 7.80 3.47 5.56
C LEU A 11 6.31 3.30 5.30
N ILE A 12 5.69 4.35 4.78
CA ILE A 12 4.36 4.29 4.17
C ILE A 12 4.48 4.71 2.71
N GLY A 13 4.10 3.82 1.81
CA GLY A 13 4.03 4.07 0.37
C GLY A 13 2.59 4.20 -0.11
N VAL A 14 2.33 5.18 -0.96
CA VAL A 14 1.00 5.43 -1.54
C VAL A 14 1.14 5.58 -3.04
N ARG A 15 0.29 4.88 -3.80
CA ARG A 15 0.21 4.95 -5.28
C ARG A 15 1.59 4.88 -5.94
N THR A 16 2.01 5.94 -6.59
CA THR A 16 3.26 6.07 -7.34
C THR A 16 4.53 5.94 -6.47
N ALA A 17 4.41 5.69 -5.18
CA ALA A 17 5.55 5.22 -4.39
C ALA A 17 6.11 3.89 -4.94
N SER A 18 5.25 3.03 -5.53
CA SER A 18 5.72 1.98 -6.43
C SER A 18 6.29 2.62 -7.71
N HIS A 19 7.26 1.99 -8.33
CA HIS A 19 8.01 2.48 -9.49
C HIS A 19 8.64 3.89 -9.33
N ALA A 20 8.67 4.45 -8.13
CA ALA A 20 9.21 5.79 -7.87
C ALA A 20 10.74 5.89 -8.07
N PHE A 21 11.44 4.77 -7.96
CA PHE A 21 12.91 4.71 -8.03
C PHE A 21 13.45 3.92 -9.22
N ASP A 22 12.59 3.59 -10.17
CA ASP A 22 12.97 2.89 -11.41
C ASP A 22 12.72 3.82 -12.61
N ALA A 23 13.70 4.65 -12.92
CA ALA A 23 13.70 5.48 -14.12
C ALA A 23 14.24 4.75 -15.36
N ARG A 24 14.51 3.43 -15.27
CA ARG A 24 14.99 2.59 -16.37
C ARG A 24 16.24 3.15 -17.05
N GLY A 25 17.18 3.62 -16.24
CA GLY A 25 18.41 4.25 -16.71
C GLY A 25 18.25 5.65 -17.30
N GLN A 26 17.06 6.23 -17.22
CA GLN A 26 16.76 7.59 -17.73
C GLN A 26 16.58 8.60 -16.59
N GLY A 27 17.03 8.27 -15.39
CA GLY A 27 16.97 9.17 -14.25
C GLY A 27 17.79 10.43 -14.46
N PRO A 28 17.43 11.54 -13.81
CA PRO A 28 18.19 12.78 -13.87
C PRO A 28 19.65 12.53 -13.42
N LYS A 29 20.60 13.21 -14.10
CA LYS A 29 22.03 13.10 -13.76
C LYS A 29 22.25 13.41 -12.26
N GLY A 30 23.01 12.54 -11.59
CA GLY A 30 23.32 12.68 -10.16
C GLY A 30 22.28 12.10 -9.22
N HIS A 31 21.20 11.52 -9.72
CA HIS A 31 20.22 10.79 -8.93
C HIS A 31 20.48 9.28 -8.97
N ALA A 32 20.35 8.62 -7.82
CA ALA A 32 20.48 7.17 -7.72
C ALA A 32 19.12 6.50 -7.95
N GLU A 33 19.13 5.42 -8.73
CA GLU A 33 17.97 4.55 -8.89
C GLU A 33 17.98 3.39 -7.89
N TRP A 34 16.82 2.81 -7.68
CA TRP A 34 16.64 1.59 -6.92
C TRP A 34 15.57 0.71 -7.59
N PRO A 35 15.88 0.06 -8.71
CA PRO A 35 14.90 -0.73 -9.48
C PRO A 35 14.25 -1.84 -8.66
N GLY A 36 14.96 -2.44 -7.70
CA GLY A 36 14.42 -3.45 -6.80
C GLY A 36 13.52 -2.92 -5.67
N PHE A 37 13.31 -1.60 -5.56
CA PHE A 37 12.60 -0.99 -4.42
C PHE A 37 11.19 -1.58 -4.23
N ASP A 38 10.44 -1.76 -5.29
CA ASP A 38 9.09 -2.30 -5.23
C ASP A 38 9.08 -3.73 -4.63
N ALA A 39 9.86 -4.62 -5.19
CA ALA A 39 9.89 -6.02 -4.76
C ALA A 39 10.55 -6.19 -3.39
N GLU A 40 11.66 -5.48 -3.14
CA GLU A 40 12.45 -5.64 -1.92
C GLU A 40 11.83 -4.92 -0.71
N VAL A 41 11.40 -3.67 -0.90
CA VAL A 41 10.95 -2.80 0.18
C VAL A 41 9.44 -2.79 0.30
N LEU A 42 8.72 -2.48 -0.78
CA LEU A 42 7.26 -2.45 -0.74
C LEU A 42 6.65 -3.84 -0.63
N GLY A 43 7.33 -4.86 -1.17
CA GLY A 43 6.84 -6.24 -1.16
C GLY A 43 5.79 -6.54 -2.23
N GLY A 44 5.70 -5.72 -3.26
CA GLY A 44 4.89 -5.92 -4.45
C GLY A 44 5.59 -5.28 -5.64
N ASN A 45 5.36 -5.78 -6.84
CA ASN A 45 6.05 -5.29 -8.01
C ASN A 45 5.05 -4.73 -9.03
N TYR A 46 5.14 -3.44 -9.30
CA TYR A 46 4.23 -2.78 -10.22
C TYR A 46 4.47 -3.22 -11.68
N HIS A 47 3.47 -3.88 -12.26
CA HIS A 47 3.48 -4.32 -13.66
C HIS A 47 2.61 -3.45 -14.58
N GLY A 48 2.06 -2.36 -14.06
CA GLY A 48 1.13 -1.50 -14.75
C GLY A 48 -0.19 -1.36 -13.99
N HIS A 49 -1.19 -0.83 -14.68
CA HIS A 49 -2.54 -0.66 -14.13
C HIS A 49 -3.60 -0.83 -15.23
N HIS A 50 -4.81 -1.16 -14.83
CA HIS A 50 -5.94 -1.14 -15.74
C HIS A 50 -6.31 0.31 -16.09
N PRO A 51 -6.93 0.56 -17.27
CA PRO A 51 -7.38 1.90 -17.63
C PRO A 51 -8.25 2.52 -16.52
N THR A 52 -8.14 3.83 -16.35
CA THR A 52 -9.06 4.60 -15.51
C THR A 52 -10.47 4.58 -16.11
N GLY A 53 -11.47 4.51 -15.27
CA GLY A 53 -12.87 4.49 -15.68
C GLY A 53 -13.72 3.59 -14.80
N PRO A 54 -13.51 2.26 -14.77
CA PRO A 54 -14.21 1.41 -13.82
C PRO A 54 -13.84 1.74 -12.38
N THR A 55 -14.85 1.92 -11.52
CA THR A 55 -14.63 2.10 -10.09
C THR A 55 -14.13 0.79 -9.48
N THR A 56 -13.00 0.86 -8.78
CA THR A 56 -12.45 -0.29 -8.05
C THR A 56 -13.29 -0.55 -6.80
N SER A 57 -13.88 -1.73 -6.71
CA SER A 57 -14.49 -2.23 -5.47
C SER A 57 -13.39 -2.76 -4.55
N VAL A 58 -13.38 -2.33 -3.30
CA VAL A 58 -12.35 -2.67 -2.31
C VAL A 58 -12.99 -3.45 -1.18
N VAL A 59 -12.42 -4.60 -0.86
CA VAL A 59 -12.85 -5.47 0.25
C VAL A 59 -11.65 -5.84 1.12
N SER A 60 -11.89 -6.01 2.44
CA SER A 60 -10.89 -6.54 3.35
C SER A 60 -10.64 -8.01 3.09
N THR A 61 -9.40 -8.45 3.27
CA THR A 61 -9.06 -9.87 3.32
C THR A 61 -9.52 -10.48 4.66
N THR A 62 -9.31 -11.77 4.83
CA THR A 62 -9.52 -12.45 6.12
C THR A 62 -8.42 -12.17 7.14
N ALA A 63 -7.40 -11.39 6.78
CA ALA A 63 -6.29 -11.06 7.67
C ALA A 63 -6.78 -10.29 8.91
N ARG A 64 -6.36 -10.73 10.07
CA ARG A 64 -6.55 -9.98 11.32
C ARG A 64 -5.32 -9.11 11.55
N HIS A 65 -5.43 -7.83 11.24
CA HIS A 65 -4.30 -6.91 11.32
C HIS A 65 -4.72 -5.54 11.90
N PRO A 66 -3.90 -4.90 12.76
CA PRO A 66 -4.22 -3.61 13.37
C PRO A 66 -4.55 -2.51 12.36
N VAL A 67 -3.96 -2.55 11.17
CA VAL A 67 -4.25 -1.59 10.08
C VAL A 67 -5.70 -1.67 9.60
N LEU A 68 -6.38 -2.80 9.79
CA LEU A 68 -7.79 -2.98 9.41
C LEU A 68 -8.78 -2.61 10.53
N ALA A 69 -8.30 -2.19 11.70
CA ALA A 69 -9.16 -1.86 12.84
C ALA A 69 -10.18 -0.76 12.49
N GLY A 70 -11.46 -1.01 12.75
CA GLY A 70 -12.55 -0.07 12.48
C GLY A 70 -12.92 0.08 10.99
N ILE A 71 -12.28 -0.65 10.09
CA ILE A 71 -12.67 -0.69 8.67
C ILE A 71 -13.69 -1.81 8.50
N SER A 72 -14.92 -1.46 8.20
CA SER A 72 -16.02 -2.40 7.99
C SER A 72 -16.63 -2.22 6.61
N GLY A 73 -17.05 -3.36 6.03
CA GLY A 73 -17.71 -3.41 4.73
C GLY A 73 -16.82 -3.04 3.53
N PRO A 74 -17.33 -3.23 2.34
CA PRO A 74 -16.66 -2.81 1.11
C PRO A 74 -16.76 -1.29 0.93
N PHE A 75 -15.80 -0.71 0.23
CA PHE A 75 -15.84 0.67 -0.25
C PHE A 75 -15.29 0.75 -1.67
N THR A 76 -15.30 1.91 -2.27
CA THR A 76 -14.89 2.08 -3.66
C THR A 76 -13.82 3.14 -3.81
N SER A 77 -12.97 2.97 -4.83
CA SER A 77 -11.98 3.95 -5.26
C SER A 77 -12.15 4.27 -6.73
N LYS A 78 -11.99 5.53 -7.11
CA LYS A 78 -11.95 5.97 -8.52
C LYS A 78 -10.56 5.85 -9.14
N GLY A 79 -9.57 5.45 -8.36
CA GLY A 79 -8.21 5.21 -8.85
C GLY A 79 -8.14 3.99 -9.76
N ALA A 80 -7.23 4.02 -10.73
CA ALA A 80 -6.92 2.85 -11.54
C ALA A 80 -6.46 1.69 -10.66
N LEU A 81 -6.94 0.48 -10.98
CA LEU A 81 -6.51 -0.75 -10.30
C LEU A 81 -5.10 -1.10 -10.78
N TYR A 82 -4.13 -1.05 -9.86
CA TYR A 82 -2.75 -1.46 -10.12
C TYR A 82 -2.63 -2.98 -10.14
N MET A 83 -1.67 -3.48 -10.89
CA MET A 83 -1.33 -4.91 -11.01
C MET A 83 0.01 -5.18 -10.30
N PRO A 84 0.04 -5.31 -8.97
CA PRO A 84 1.26 -5.56 -8.20
C PRO A 84 1.56 -7.05 -7.98
N SER A 85 0.63 -7.94 -8.33
CA SER A 85 0.79 -9.39 -8.07
C SER A 85 1.91 -10.03 -8.91
N PRO A 86 2.63 -11.03 -8.36
CA PRO A 86 2.48 -11.55 -7.00
C PRO A 86 3.17 -10.66 -5.96
N LEU A 87 2.65 -10.65 -4.72
CA LEU A 87 3.35 -10.04 -3.60
C LEU A 87 4.53 -10.91 -3.14
N ALA A 88 5.51 -10.29 -2.50
CA ALA A 88 6.61 -10.99 -1.84
C ALA A 88 6.09 -11.96 -0.77
N LYS A 89 6.81 -13.06 -0.57
CA LYS A 89 6.42 -14.14 0.37
C LYS A 89 6.16 -13.63 1.81
N GLY A 90 6.84 -12.58 2.23
CA GLY A 90 6.68 -11.97 3.57
C GLY A 90 5.60 -10.90 3.65
N ALA A 91 5.03 -10.47 2.52
CA ALA A 91 4.00 -9.45 2.51
C ALA A 91 2.63 -10.03 2.90
N THR A 92 1.86 -9.26 3.66
CA THR A 92 0.50 -9.63 4.09
C THR A 92 -0.51 -8.74 3.38
N PRO A 93 -1.32 -9.28 2.44
CA PRO A 93 -2.38 -8.52 1.80
C PRO A 93 -3.49 -8.20 2.81
N LEU A 94 -3.92 -6.95 2.86
CA LEU A 94 -4.95 -6.45 3.76
C LEU A 94 -6.25 -6.11 3.05
N LEU A 95 -6.15 -5.48 1.88
CA LEU A 95 -7.29 -5.11 1.06
C LEU A 95 -7.08 -5.62 -0.37
N MET A 96 -8.14 -6.14 -0.95
CA MET A 96 -8.21 -6.56 -2.36
C MET A 96 -9.10 -5.59 -3.13
N GLY A 97 -8.67 -5.24 -4.32
CA GLY A 97 -9.46 -4.44 -5.27
C GLY A 97 -9.86 -5.25 -6.49
N SER A 98 -11.05 -4.97 -7.01
CA SER A 98 -11.54 -5.61 -8.23
C SER A 98 -12.30 -4.63 -9.12
N ILE A 99 -12.24 -4.85 -10.42
CA ILE A 99 -13.08 -4.22 -11.43
C ILE A 99 -13.71 -5.30 -12.30
N PRO A 100 -14.85 -5.05 -12.93
CA PRO A 100 -15.55 -6.04 -13.74
C PRO A 100 -14.65 -6.70 -14.79
N GLY A 101 -14.70 -8.04 -14.86
CA GLY A 101 -13.98 -8.83 -15.87
C GLY A 101 -12.47 -8.88 -15.71
N LYS A 102 -11.91 -8.42 -14.56
CA LYS A 102 -10.47 -8.48 -14.29
C LYS A 102 -10.20 -9.26 -13.00
N LYS A 103 -8.98 -9.80 -12.92
CA LYS A 103 -8.49 -10.46 -11.71
C LYS A 103 -8.42 -9.43 -10.58
N SER A 104 -8.79 -9.86 -9.37
CA SER A 104 -8.58 -9.07 -8.16
C SER A 104 -7.10 -8.91 -7.86
N GLU A 105 -6.73 -7.72 -7.42
CA GLU A 105 -5.36 -7.37 -7.07
C GLU A 105 -5.27 -6.85 -5.63
N PRO A 106 -4.18 -7.12 -4.91
CA PRO A 106 -3.96 -6.47 -3.63
C PRO A 106 -3.83 -4.95 -3.83
N VAL A 107 -4.61 -4.19 -3.04
CA VAL A 107 -4.59 -2.72 -3.10
C VAL A 107 -4.05 -2.08 -1.82
N ALA A 108 -3.88 -2.86 -0.74
CA ALA A 108 -3.13 -2.49 0.44
C ALA A 108 -2.53 -3.74 1.09
N TRP A 109 -1.30 -3.61 1.56
CA TRP A 109 -0.59 -4.69 2.24
C TRP A 109 0.48 -4.15 3.17
N THR A 110 1.00 -5.03 4.04
CA THR A 110 2.17 -4.76 4.84
C THR A 110 3.33 -5.65 4.40
N ASN A 111 4.54 -5.15 4.59
CA ASN A 111 5.79 -5.87 4.38
C ASN A 111 6.78 -5.50 5.47
N GLN A 112 7.90 -6.19 5.51
CA GLN A 112 9.02 -5.90 6.38
C GLN A 112 10.31 -5.86 5.57
N PHE A 113 11.07 -4.77 5.72
CA PHE A 113 12.39 -4.62 5.13
C PHE A 113 13.43 -4.51 6.25
N GLY A 114 14.19 -5.58 6.49
CA GLY A 114 15.03 -5.66 7.67
C GLY A 114 14.20 -5.49 8.95
N LYS A 115 14.46 -4.44 9.73
CA LYS A 115 13.66 -4.09 10.92
C LYS A 115 12.56 -3.06 10.64
N ALA A 116 12.51 -2.51 9.42
CA ALA A 116 11.55 -1.49 9.06
C ALA A 116 10.16 -2.10 8.78
N ARG A 117 9.12 -1.60 9.44
CA ARG A 117 7.74 -1.90 9.06
C ARG A 117 7.36 -1.09 7.85
N VAL A 118 6.81 -1.75 6.84
CA VAL A 118 6.40 -1.12 5.59
C VAL A 118 4.90 -1.34 5.40
N PHE A 119 4.17 -0.27 5.13
CA PHE A 119 2.81 -0.31 4.63
C PHE A 119 2.78 0.29 3.24
N TYR A 120 2.07 -0.34 2.32
CA TYR A 120 1.82 0.23 1.00
C TYR A 120 0.35 0.10 0.63
N THR A 121 -0.13 1.11 -0.12
CA THR A 121 -1.44 1.05 -0.79
C THR A 121 -1.39 1.68 -2.18
N SER A 122 -1.98 1.01 -3.16
CA SER A 122 -2.22 1.56 -4.49
C SER A 122 -3.48 2.44 -4.54
N LEU A 123 -4.27 2.49 -3.48
CA LEU A 123 -5.32 3.48 -3.27
C LEU A 123 -4.68 4.87 -3.04
N GLY A 124 -5.49 5.93 -3.02
CA GLY A 124 -5.02 7.31 -2.82
C GLY A 124 -5.30 8.19 -4.04
N HIS A 125 -6.32 7.85 -4.84
CA HIS A 125 -6.96 8.82 -5.71
C HIS A 125 -7.48 9.98 -4.85
N GLU A 126 -7.54 11.19 -5.38
CA GLU A 126 -7.96 12.38 -4.59
C GLU A 126 -9.30 12.18 -3.86
N SER A 127 -10.25 11.47 -4.49
CA SER A 127 -11.53 11.15 -3.87
C SER A 127 -11.41 10.18 -2.68
N ASP A 128 -10.39 9.34 -2.62
CA ASP A 128 -10.22 8.36 -1.55
C ASP A 128 -9.98 9.07 -0.21
N PHE A 129 -9.29 10.22 -0.22
CA PHE A 129 -9.07 11.02 0.98
C PHE A 129 -10.35 11.59 1.60
N ARG A 130 -11.48 11.54 0.88
CA ARG A 130 -12.80 11.88 1.41
C ARG A 130 -13.52 10.68 2.01
N SER A 131 -13.07 9.44 1.70
CA SER A 131 -13.62 8.21 2.25
C SER A 131 -13.23 8.04 3.73
N PRO A 132 -14.19 7.84 4.64
CA PRO A 132 -13.87 7.51 6.02
C PRO A 132 -13.01 6.25 6.16
N GLN A 133 -13.28 5.21 5.36
CA GLN A 133 -12.55 3.95 5.39
C GLN A 133 -11.09 4.14 4.98
N PHE A 134 -10.82 4.92 3.92
CA PHE A 134 -9.46 5.19 3.48
C PHE A 134 -8.70 6.04 4.51
N ARG A 135 -9.33 7.06 5.10
CA ARG A 135 -8.70 7.86 6.17
C ARG A 135 -8.38 7.00 7.39
N GLN A 136 -9.29 6.12 7.79
CA GLN A 136 -9.05 5.18 8.88
C GLN A 136 -7.90 4.22 8.56
N LEU A 137 -7.83 3.72 7.32
CA LEU A 137 -6.72 2.89 6.84
C LEU A 137 -5.38 3.61 7.01
N MET A 138 -5.30 4.85 6.57
CA MET A 138 -4.06 5.64 6.63
C MET A 138 -3.66 5.97 8.07
N GLU A 139 -4.60 6.33 8.93
CA GLU A 139 -4.34 6.55 10.35
C GLU A 139 -3.82 5.29 11.04
N ASN A 140 -4.48 4.15 10.80
CA ASN A 140 -4.05 2.87 11.34
C ASN A 140 -2.66 2.47 10.82
N ALA A 141 -2.37 2.74 9.54
CA ALA A 141 -1.07 2.48 8.93
C ALA A 141 0.04 3.29 9.61
N VAL A 142 -0.20 4.58 9.88
CA VAL A 142 0.75 5.42 10.64
C VAL A 142 0.99 4.84 12.03
N ARG A 143 -0.08 4.53 12.77
CA ARG A 143 0.03 3.97 14.13
C ARG A 143 0.79 2.65 14.15
N TRP A 144 0.44 1.75 13.24
CA TRP A 144 1.08 0.44 13.17
C TRP A 144 2.56 0.54 12.77
N THR A 145 2.88 1.32 11.76
CA THR A 145 4.27 1.44 11.28
C THR A 145 5.18 2.07 12.33
N THR A 146 4.68 3.07 13.06
CA THR A 146 5.44 3.78 14.10
C THR A 146 5.42 3.09 15.47
N GLY A 147 4.63 2.01 15.64
CA GLY A 147 4.48 1.32 16.93
C GLY A 147 3.59 2.06 17.93
N MET A 148 2.85 3.08 17.51
CA MET A 148 1.88 3.77 18.38
C MET A 148 0.67 2.85 18.68
N LYS A 149 0.16 2.90 19.90
CA LYS A 149 -1.03 2.13 20.28
C LYS A 149 -2.25 2.55 19.44
N SER A 150 -3.10 1.58 19.08
CA SER A 150 -4.36 1.86 18.39
C SER A 150 -5.29 2.69 19.27
N ALA A 151 -5.93 3.72 18.69
CA ALA A 151 -6.92 4.53 19.39
C ALA A 151 -8.25 3.78 19.62
N VAL A 152 -8.47 2.67 18.91
CA VAL A 152 -9.75 1.91 18.96
C VAL A 152 -9.87 1.04 20.22
N ALA A 153 -8.83 0.92 21.05
CA ALA A 153 -8.88 0.16 22.30
C ALA A 153 -9.52 0.92 23.50
N ALA A 154 -10.09 2.10 23.29
CA ALA A 154 -10.61 2.96 24.34
C ALA A 154 -12.04 3.45 24.08
N ARG A 155 -12.95 2.56 23.67
CA ARG A 155 -14.39 2.80 23.86
C ARG A 155 -14.96 1.63 24.64
N PRO A 156 -15.43 1.89 25.87
CA PRO A 156 -16.14 0.90 26.67
C PRO A 156 -17.44 0.49 26.01
#